data_321bb7b9917d578daba927c0ce982327
#
_entry.id   321bb7b9917d578daba927c0ce982327
#
_cell.length_a   1.000
_cell.length_b   1.000
_cell.length_c   1.000
_cell.angle_alpha   90.00
_cell.angle_beta   90.00
_cell.angle_gamma   90.00
#
_symmetry.space_group_name_H-M   'P 1'
#
loop_
_entity.id
_entity.type
_entity.pdbx_description
1 polymer ?
#
loop_
_entity_poly.entity_id
_entity_poly.type
_entity_poly.pdbx_seq_one_letter_code
_entity_poly.pdbx_strand_id
1 'polypeptide(L)'
;MDIVFEHPGEQTFPVSTLVAKRGGMIVFCAGTTGFNITFDARYVWMRQKRIQGSHFAHLKQASAANQFIIDRRVDPCMSEVFPWDRIPMAHTKMWKNQHAPGNMAVLVNAPRTGLRSFEDVLEAIAAG
;
A
#
# COMPACT_ATOMS: atom_id res chain seq x y z
N MET A 1 -2.74 -13.76 12.29
CA MET A 1 -1.82 -13.14 11.32
C MET A 1 -0.43 -13.03 11.92
N ASP A 2 0.61 -13.35 11.15
CA ASP A 2 2.01 -13.23 11.61
C ASP A 2 2.46 -11.79 11.72
N ILE A 3 2.09 -11.00 10.70
CA ILE A 3 2.35 -9.58 10.60
C ILE A 3 1.04 -8.87 10.27
N VAL A 4 0.77 -7.78 10.95
CA VAL A 4 -0.31 -6.85 10.65
C VAL A 4 0.34 -5.54 10.22
N PHE A 5 0.01 -5.09 9.02
CA PHE A 5 0.42 -3.78 8.53
C PHE A 5 -0.66 -2.76 8.91
N GLU A 6 -0.33 -1.88 9.85
CA GLU A 6 -1.25 -0.90 10.43
C GLU A 6 -0.96 0.49 9.88
N HIS A 7 -1.94 1.10 9.28
CA HIS A 7 -1.83 2.42 8.66
C HIS A 7 -2.85 3.45 9.18
N PRO A 8 -4.14 3.10 9.38
CA PRO A 8 -5.14 4.08 9.81
C PRO A 8 -4.89 4.64 11.22
N GLY A 9 -4.45 3.84 12.17
CA GLY A 9 -4.12 4.28 13.53
C GLY A 9 -5.27 4.11 14.51
N GLU A 10 -5.78 5.21 15.07
CA GLU A 10 -6.68 5.22 16.22
C GLU A 10 -7.86 4.25 16.11
N GLN A 11 -8.52 4.21 14.96
CA GLN A 11 -9.74 3.38 14.79
C GLN A 11 -9.46 1.89 14.62
N THR A 12 -8.32 1.52 14.03
CA THR A 12 -8.04 0.12 13.66
C THR A 12 -6.98 -0.55 14.51
N PHE A 13 -6.13 0.20 15.18
CA PHE A 13 -5.05 -0.35 15.99
C PHE A 13 -5.52 -1.31 17.09
N PRO A 14 -6.62 -1.06 17.81
CA PRO A 14 -7.15 -2.02 18.78
C PRO A 14 -7.45 -3.37 18.14
N VAL A 15 -8.06 -3.39 16.96
CA VAL A 15 -8.34 -4.61 16.20
C VAL A 15 -7.04 -5.27 15.75
N SER A 16 -6.06 -4.51 15.31
CA SER A 16 -4.74 -5.00 14.93
C SER A 16 -4.05 -5.75 16.08
N THR A 17 -4.23 -5.26 17.33
CA THR A 17 -3.72 -5.97 18.51
C THR A 17 -4.42 -7.31 18.76
N LEU A 18 -5.66 -7.50 18.35
CA LEU A 18 -6.40 -8.75 18.46
C LEU A 18 -5.99 -9.76 17.39
N VAL A 19 -5.98 -9.35 16.12
CA VAL A 19 -5.81 -10.24 14.97
C VAL A 19 -4.36 -10.72 14.77
N ALA A 20 -3.39 -10.00 15.29
CA ALA A 20 -2.02 -10.48 15.33
C ALA A 20 -1.94 -11.75 16.20
N LYS A 21 -1.31 -12.82 15.71
CA LYS A 21 -1.14 -14.05 16.49
C LYS A 21 -0.18 -13.87 17.67
N ARG A 22 -0.11 -14.85 18.55
CA ARG A 22 0.93 -14.88 19.60
C ARG A 22 2.33 -14.81 18.97
N GLY A 23 3.18 -13.95 19.50
CA GLY A 23 4.51 -13.67 18.96
C GLY A 23 4.52 -12.87 17.64
N GLY A 24 3.36 -12.52 17.12
CA GLY A 24 3.24 -11.74 15.89
C GLY A 24 3.71 -10.29 16.03
N MET A 25 3.70 -9.58 14.91
CA MET A 25 4.16 -8.20 14.84
C MET A 25 3.08 -7.30 14.24
N ILE A 26 2.92 -6.11 14.80
CA ILE A 26 2.15 -5.02 14.22
C ILE A 26 3.16 -3.98 13.74
N VAL A 27 3.22 -3.77 12.42
CA VAL A 27 4.05 -2.73 11.80
C VAL A 27 3.18 -1.50 11.60
N PHE A 28 3.56 -0.40 12.19
CA PHE A 28 2.79 0.83 12.23
C PHE A 28 3.58 1.96 11.56
N CYS A 29 2.99 2.59 10.54
CA CYS A 29 3.69 3.61 9.75
C CYS A 29 2.93 4.92 9.57
N ALA A 30 1.67 5.00 9.98
CA ALA A 30 0.84 6.20 9.82
C ALA A 30 -0.31 6.24 10.83
N GLY A 31 -1.06 7.33 10.84
CA GLY A 31 -2.18 7.56 11.75
C GLY A 31 -3.27 8.40 11.08
N THR A 32 -3.81 7.93 9.95
CA THR A 32 -4.80 8.67 9.15
C THR A 32 -6.07 9.03 9.93
N THR A 33 -6.46 8.16 10.87
CA THR A 33 -7.68 8.37 11.70
C THR A 33 -7.39 8.95 13.08
N GLY A 34 -6.13 9.20 13.41
CA GLY A 34 -5.70 9.78 14.67
C GLY A 34 -4.40 9.16 15.19
N PHE A 35 -3.70 9.92 16.05
CA PHE A 35 -2.39 9.55 16.58
C PHE A 35 -2.43 9.05 18.02
N ASN A 36 -3.51 9.34 18.75
CA ASN A 36 -3.68 8.93 20.14
C ASN A 36 -4.42 7.59 20.19
N ILE A 37 -3.66 6.52 20.36
CA ILE A 37 -4.18 5.16 20.23
C ILE A 37 -4.41 4.58 21.63
N THR A 38 -5.63 4.13 21.89
CA THR A 38 -6.00 3.40 23.12
C THR A 38 -6.31 1.95 22.78
N PHE A 39 -5.65 1.01 23.45
CA PHE A 39 -5.91 -0.42 23.28
C PHE A 39 -5.65 -1.19 24.58
N ASP A 40 -6.19 -2.38 24.69
CA ASP A 40 -5.95 -3.26 25.83
C ASP A 40 -4.55 -3.89 25.74
N ALA A 41 -3.64 -3.41 26.56
CA ALA A 41 -2.24 -3.85 26.55
C ALA A 41 -2.06 -5.36 26.81
N ARG A 42 -3.05 -6.02 27.48
CA ARG A 42 -3.02 -7.47 27.72
C ARG A 42 -2.89 -8.27 26.42
N TYR A 43 -3.49 -7.79 25.33
CA TYR A 43 -3.36 -8.43 24.03
C TYR A 43 -1.96 -8.38 23.45
N VAL A 44 -1.11 -7.49 23.93
CA VAL A 44 0.28 -7.37 23.50
C VAL A 44 1.20 -8.15 24.43
N TRP A 45 1.25 -7.82 25.74
CA TRP A 45 2.23 -8.46 26.61
C TRP A 45 1.96 -9.95 26.88
N MET A 46 0.69 -10.33 27.19
CA MET A 46 0.34 -11.73 27.46
C MET A 46 0.53 -12.64 26.23
N ARG A 47 0.48 -12.07 25.06
CA ARG A 47 0.66 -12.76 23.77
C ARG A 47 2.04 -12.56 23.17
N GLN A 48 2.95 -11.86 23.88
CA GLN A 48 4.35 -11.62 23.46
C GLN A 48 4.44 -11.03 22.06
N LYS A 49 3.49 -10.14 21.70
CA LYS A 49 3.45 -9.47 20.40
C LYS A 49 4.41 -8.29 20.37
N ARG A 50 4.81 -7.89 19.19
CA ARG A 50 5.68 -6.75 18.95
C ARG A 50 4.91 -5.64 18.24
N ILE A 51 5.18 -4.40 18.61
CA ILE A 51 4.73 -3.20 17.90
C ILE A 51 5.99 -2.53 17.38
N GLN A 52 6.06 -2.37 16.05
CA GLN A 52 7.23 -1.83 15.37
C GLN A 52 6.83 -0.61 14.56
N GLY A 53 7.40 0.55 14.90
CA GLY A 53 7.30 1.74 14.06
C GLY A 53 8.12 1.56 12.77
N SER A 54 7.58 2.08 11.68
CA SER A 54 8.27 2.14 10.40
C SER A 54 8.14 3.57 9.84
N HIS A 55 9.22 4.15 9.39
CA HIS A 55 9.24 5.50 8.86
C HIS A 55 10.24 5.62 7.74
N PHE A 56 9.73 5.98 6.55
CA PHE A 56 10.48 6.14 5.32
C PHE A 56 11.34 4.93 4.91
N ALA A 57 11.96 5.06 3.76
CA ALA A 57 12.92 4.12 3.23
C ALA A 57 14.08 4.89 2.57
N HIS A 58 15.28 4.36 2.64
CA HIS A 58 16.38 4.89 1.86
C HIS A 58 16.44 4.24 0.47
N LEU A 59 17.22 4.82 -0.45
CA LEU A 59 17.27 4.40 -1.87
C LEU A 59 17.51 2.90 -2.07
N LYS A 60 18.38 2.29 -1.28
CA LYS A 60 18.64 0.85 -1.37
C LYS A 60 17.39 0.00 -1.05
N GLN A 61 16.61 0.41 -0.05
CA GLN A 61 15.36 -0.27 0.31
C GLN A 61 14.29 -0.06 -0.76
N ALA A 62 14.16 1.15 -1.29
CA ALA A 62 13.24 1.46 -2.39
C ALA A 62 13.58 0.64 -3.65
N SER A 63 14.87 0.56 -4.01
CA SER A 63 15.35 -0.27 -5.13
C SER A 63 15.05 -1.75 -4.92
N ALA A 64 15.27 -2.27 -3.71
CA ALA A 64 14.95 -3.66 -3.38
C ALA A 64 13.44 -3.94 -3.44
N ALA A 65 12.60 -3.01 -3.00
CA ALA A 65 11.14 -3.13 -3.11
C ALA A 65 10.69 -3.15 -4.58
N ASN A 66 11.24 -2.29 -5.43
CA ASN A 66 10.99 -2.32 -6.87
C ASN A 66 11.40 -3.66 -7.49
N GLN A 67 12.54 -4.22 -7.06
CA GLN A 67 12.97 -5.52 -7.57
C GLN A 67 11.98 -6.63 -7.22
N PHE A 68 11.36 -6.61 -6.03
CA PHE A 68 10.30 -7.57 -5.69
C PHE A 68 9.08 -7.48 -6.60
N ILE A 69 8.74 -6.28 -7.08
CA ILE A 69 7.65 -6.09 -8.05
C ILE A 69 8.09 -6.62 -9.43
N ILE A 70 9.29 -6.28 -9.88
CA ILE A 70 9.87 -6.75 -11.16
C ILE A 70 9.93 -8.29 -11.18
N ASP A 71 10.36 -8.91 -10.09
CA ASP A 71 10.45 -10.37 -9.93
C ASP A 71 9.07 -11.04 -9.72
N ARG A 72 7.97 -10.27 -9.77
CA ARG A 72 6.60 -10.75 -9.53
C ARG A 72 6.39 -11.42 -8.16
N ARG A 73 7.20 -11.06 -7.17
CA ARG A 73 7.09 -11.55 -5.79
C ARG A 73 6.09 -10.72 -4.96
N VAL A 74 5.81 -9.50 -5.39
CA VAL A 74 4.81 -8.59 -4.82
C VAL A 74 3.97 -8.05 -5.95
N ASP A 75 2.65 -8.20 -5.83
CA ASP A 75 1.69 -7.57 -6.72
C ASP A 75 1.44 -6.13 -6.23
N PRO A 76 1.72 -5.10 -7.04
CA PRO A 76 1.41 -3.72 -6.69
C PRO A 76 -0.08 -3.42 -6.69
N CYS A 77 -0.94 -4.38 -7.02
CA CYS A 77 -2.40 -4.25 -7.07
C CYS A 77 -2.84 -3.05 -7.92
N MET A 78 -2.29 -2.90 -9.10
CA MET A 78 -2.65 -1.79 -9.99
C MET A 78 -4.06 -1.95 -10.52
N SER A 79 -4.90 -0.93 -10.32
CA SER A 79 -6.26 -0.88 -10.85
C SER A 79 -6.35 -0.14 -12.18
N GLU A 80 -5.54 0.89 -12.36
CA GLU A 80 -5.57 1.73 -13.56
C GLU A 80 -4.26 2.50 -13.72
N VAL A 81 -3.84 2.69 -14.97
CA VAL A 81 -2.65 3.48 -15.32
C VAL A 81 -3.06 4.64 -16.22
N PHE A 82 -2.49 5.80 -15.97
CA PHE A 82 -2.79 7.04 -16.70
C PHE A 82 -1.53 7.59 -17.37
N PRO A 83 -1.66 8.23 -18.54
CA PRO A 83 -0.59 9.06 -19.10
C PRO A 83 -0.44 10.34 -18.27
N TRP A 84 0.70 11.00 -18.42
CA TRP A 84 1.08 12.17 -17.63
C TRP A 84 0.08 13.31 -17.67
N ASP A 85 -0.48 13.62 -18.83
CA ASP A 85 -1.45 14.68 -19.04
C ASP A 85 -2.82 14.44 -18.36
N ARG A 86 -3.06 13.22 -17.89
CA ARG A 86 -4.30 12.81 -17.22
C ARG A 86 -4.21 12.77 -15.69
N ILE A 87 -3.13 13.28 -15.10
CA ILE A 87 -2.98 13.39 -13.62
C ILE A 87 -4.17 14.10 -12.96
N PRO A 88 -4.68 15.25 -13.46
CA PRO A 88 -5.83 15.92 -12.84
C PRO A 88 -7.08 15.04 -12.80
N MET A 89 -7.28 14.22 -13.82
CA MET A 89 -8.41 13.27 -13.87
C MET A 89 -8.22 12.13 -12.86
N ALA A 90 -7.01 11.61 -12.74
CA ALA A 90 -6.71 10.56 -11.74
C ALA A 90 -6.99 11.08 -10.32
N HIS A 91 -6.54 12.28 -9.97
CA HIS A 91 -6.85 12.91 -8.68
C HIS A 91 -8.34 13.13 -8.45
N THR A 92 -9.06 13.61 -9.47
CA THR A 92 -10.52 13.79 -9.39
C THR A 92 -11.24 12.48 -9.14
N LYS A 93 -10.82 11.41 -9.83
CA LYS A 93 -11.36 10.06 -9.69
C LYS A 93 -11.10 9.51 -8.28
N MET A 94 -9.90 9.70 -7.74
CA MET A 94 -9.53 9.35 -6.38
C MET A 94 -10.36 10.12 -5.35
N TRP A 95 -10.45 11.42 -5.49
CA TRP A 95 -11.24 12.30 -4.61
C TRP A 95 -12.73 11.88 -4.54
N LYS A 96 -13.31 11.50 -5.68
CA LYS A 96 -14.70 11.05 -5.79
C LYS A 96 -14.89 9.57 -5.42
N ASN A 97 -13.83 8.85 -5.04
CA ASN A 97 -13.85 7.41 -4.79
C ASN A 97 -14.47 6.60 -5.95
N GLN A 98 -14.13 6.98 -7.19
CA GLN A 98 -14.65 6.40 -8.44
C GLN A 98 -13.65 5.47 -9.14
N HIS A 99 -12.59 5.09 -8.46
CA HIS A 99 -11.60 4.13 -8.97
C HIS A 99 -11.95 2.70 -8.52
N ALA A 100 -11.49 1.73 -9.29
CA ALA A 100 -11.55 0.32 -8.87
C ALA A 100 -10.62 0.10 -7.66
N PRO A 101 -10.88 -0.93 -6.82
CA PRO A 101 -9.97 -1.30 -5.75
C PRO A 101 -8.55 -1.53 -6.29
N GLY A 102 -7.56 -0.96 -5.62
CA GLY A 102 -6.15 -1.05 -6.00
C GLY A 102 -5.49 0.33 -6.13
N ASN A 103 -4.26 0.33 -6.61
CA ASN A 103 -3.46 1.53 -6.78
C ASN A 103 -3.59 2.09 -8.20
N MET A 104 -3.79 3.41 -8.30
CA MET A 104 -3.68 4.11 -9.56
C MET A 104 -2.24 4.58 -9.76
N ALA A 105 -1.72 4.40 -10.96
CA ALA A 105 -0.37 4.82 -11.33
C ALA A 105 -0.39 5.80 -12.51
N VAL A 106 0.61 6.65 -12.57
CA VAL A 106 0.90 7.49 -13.74
C VAL A 106 2.16 6.94 -14.39
N LEU A 107 2.05 6.54 -15.63
CA LEU A 107 3.19 6.13 -16.43
C LEU A 107 3.64 7.33 -17.29
N VAL A 108 4.87 7.78 -17.07
CA VAL A 108 5.47 8.81 -17.91
C VAL A 108 5.60 8.24 -19.33
N ASN A 109 5.12 8.99 -20.31
CA ASN A 109 5.03 8.54 -21.71
C ASN A 109 4.10 7.36 -21.96
N ALA A 110 3.08 7.15 -21.12
CA ALA A 110 2.06 6.13 -21.37
C ALA A 110 1.33 6.42 -22.70
N PRO A 111 1.22 5.44 -23.62
CA PRO A 111 0.64 5.65 -24.94
C PRO A 111 -0.88 5.86 -24.89
N ARG A 112 -1.54 5.40 -23.84
CA ARG A 112 -3.01 5.53 -23.67
C ARG A 112 -3.43 5.41 -22.21
N THR A 113 -4.67 5.79 -21.90
CA THR A 113 -5.31 5.57 -20.59
C THR A 113 -5.93 4.18 -20.49
N GLY A 114 -6.26 3.76 -19.26
CA GLY A 114 -7.04 2.54 -19.02
C GLY A 114 -6.21 1.26 -19.01
N LEU A 115 -4.89 1.34 -19.05
CA LEU A 115 -4.00 0.20 -18.87
C LEU A 115 -4.10 -0.31 -17.42
N ARG A 116 -4.24 -1.62 -17.22
CA ARG A 116 -4.53 -2.23 -15.92
C ARG A 116 -3.48 -3.22 -15.46
N SER A 117 -2.60 -3.67 -16.36
CA SER A 117 -1.53 -4.60 -16.05
C SER A 117 -0.22 -4.13 -16.65
N PHE A 118 0.89 -4.76 -16.22
CA PHE A 118 2.19 -4.52 -16.82
C PHE A 118 2.24 -5.05 -18.26
N GLU A 119 1.57 -6.14 -18.51
CA GLU A 119 1.40 -6.72 -19.85
C GLU A 119 0.70 -5.74 -20.78
N ASP A 120 -0.44 -5.14 -20.35
CA ASP A 120 -1.14 -4.10 -21.13
C ASP A 120 -0.22 -2.92 -21.49
N VAL A 121 0.67 -2.53 -20.55
CA VAL A 121 1.64 -1.45 -20.78
C VAL A 121 2.66 -1.84 -21.84
N LEU A 122 3.22 -3.04 -21.76
CA LEU A 122 4.20 -3.54 -22.74
C LEU A 122 3.59 -3.68 -24.13
N GLU A 123 2.37 -4.21 -24.24
CA GLU A 123 1.65 -4.32 -25.50
C GLU A 123 1.35 -2.93 -26.11
N ALA A 124 0.96 -1.97 -25.27
CA ALA A 124 0.69 -0.62 -25.73
C ALA A 124 1.95 0.12 -26.19
N ILE A 125 3.11 -0.14 -25.58
CA ILE A 125 4.41 0.39 -26.02
C ILE A 125 4.84 -0.25 -27.34
N ALA A 126 4.62 -1.56 -27.49
CA ALA A 126 4.98 -2.29 -28.71
C ALA A 126 4.09 -1.95 -29.91
N ALA A 127 2.88 -1.46 -29.68
CA ALA A 127 1.91 -1.08 -30.71
C ALA A 127 2.04 0.38 -31.21
N GLY A 128 2.87 1.21 -30.58
CA GLY A 128 3.08 2.64 -30.92
C GLY A 128 4.36 2.88 -31.63
#